data_98111472913bfa8af56e6363b38e4276
#
_entry.id   98111472913bfa8af56e6363b38e4276
#
_cell.length_a   1.000
_cell.length_b   1.000
_cell.length_c   1.000
_cell.angle_alpha   90.00
_cell.angle_beta   90.00
_cell.angle_gamma   90.00
#
_symmetry.space_group_name_H-M   'P 1'
#
loop_
_entity.id
_entity.type
_entity.pdbx_description
1 polymer ?
#
loop_
_entity_poly.entity_id
_entity_poly.type
_entity_poly.pdbx_seq_one_letter_code
_entity_poly.pdbx_strand_id
1 'polypeptide(L)'
;MENKEPLSPHIQIYKWHISSLVAISHRITGIINIIAITFICLLASLLVFGQNSYEMINLFLISTIGKFFILGITWSFCFQVLSEIRHLIMDLGYGFELKTTKITGLIVIFGSVLLTVIFFLIGKNFL
;
A
#
# COMPACT_ATOMS: atom_id res chain seq x y z
N MET A 1 27.52 -20.49 -35.05
CA MET A 1 27.32 -19.09 -34.60
C MET A 1 26.29 -19.10 -33.46
N GLU A 2 26.74 -18.88 -32.29
CA GLU A 2 25.81 -18.67 -31.17
C GLU A 2 25.00 -17.41 -31.41
N ASN A 3 23.68 -17.56 -31.52
CA ASN A 3 22.80 -16.42 -31.58
C ASN A 3 22.91 -15.65 -30.26
N LYS A 4 23.57 -14.49 -30.31
CA LYS A 4 23.71 -13.56 -29.19
C LYS A 4 22.47 -12.66 -29.02
N GLU A 5 21.32 -13.08 -29.51
CA GLU A 5 20.10 -12.30 -29.34
C GLU A 5 19.63 -12.41 -27.88
N PRO A 6 19.27 -11.27 -27.22
CA PRO A 6 18.77 -11.32 -25.87
C PRO A 6 17.45 -12.08 -25.83
N LEU A 7 17.33 -13.02 -24.88
CA LEU A 7 16.09 -13.76 -24.63
C LEU A 7 14.97 -12.81 -24.24
N SER A 8 13.78 -12.99 -24.86
CA SER A 8 12.61 -12.21 -24.45
C SER A 8 12.21 -12.53 -23.01
N PRO A 9 11.72 -11.55 -22.23
CA PRO A 9 11.38 -11.73 -20.82
C PRO A 9 10.10 -12.55 -20.67
N HIS A 10 10.22 -13.89 -20.68
CA HIS A 10 9.13 -14.78 -20.33
C HIS A 10 9.04 -14.95 -18.81
N ILE A 11 7.84 -15.25 -18.29
CA ILE A 11 7.60 -15.45 -16.85
C ILE A 11 8.57 -16.46 -16.23
N GLN A 12 8.95 -17.51 -16.98
CA GLN A 12 9.85 -18.57 -16.51
C GLN A 12 11.30 -18.13 -16.31
N ILE A 13 11.76 -17.07 -17.00
CA ILE A 13 13.13 -16.57 -16.96
C ILE A 13 13.23 -15.15 -16.36
N TYR A 14 12.08 -14.56 -16.00
CA TYR A 14 12.04 -13.22 -15.42
C TYR A 14 12.54 -13.24 -13.98
N LYS A 15 13.62 -12.52 -13.73
CA LYS A 15 14.11 -12.29 -12.35
C LYS A 15 13.40 -11.08 -11.76
N TRP A 16 12.72 -11.29 -10.64
CA TRP A 16 12.05 -10.23 -9.92
C TRP A 16 13.05 -9.22 -9.37
N HIS A 17 12.97 -7.99 -9.84
CA HIS A 17 13.69 -6.87 -9.26
C HIS A 17 12.81 -6.17 -8.21
N ILE A 18 13.44 -5.60 -7.19
CA ILE A 18 12.73 -4.87 -6.14
C ILE A 18 11.93 -3.70 -6.72
N SER A 19 12.45 -3.00 -7.71
CA SER A 19 11.73 -1.91 -8.38
C SER A 19 10.46 -2.38 -9.08
N SER A 20 10.48 -3.56 -9.72
CA SER A 20 9.29 -4.16 -10.34
C SER A 20 8.27 -4.59 -9.28
N LEU A 21 8.74 -5.17 -8.18
CA LEU A 21 7.88 -5.54 -7.05
C LEU A 21 7.17 -4.31 -6.47
N VAL A 22 7.89 -3.22 -6.24
CA VAL A 22 7.33 -1.97 -5.74
C VAL A 22 6.32 -1.40 -6.73
N ALA A 23 6.61 -1.42 -8.03
CA ALA A 23 5.69 -0.93 -9.05
C ALA A 23 4.38 -1.72 -9.11
N ILE A 24 4.45 -3.05 -9.06
CA ILE A 24 3.26 -3.91 -9.02
C ILE A 24 2.47 -3.70 -7.72
N SER A 25 3.16 -3.65 -6.58
CA SER A 25 2.54 -3.40 -5.28
C SER A 25 1.85 -2.03 -5.23
N HIS A 26 2.46 -1.01 -5.83
CA HIS A 26 1.85 0.32 -5.96
C HIS A 26 0.53 0.28 -6.74
N ARG A 27 0.47 -0.46 -7.84
CA ARG A 27 -0.77 -0.62 -8.63
C ARG A 27 -1.85 -1.35 -7.84
N ILE A 28 -1.49 -2.44 -7.16
CA ILE A 28 -2.43 -3.24 -6.35
C ILE A 28 -2.95 -2.39 -5.18
N THR A 29 -2.08 -1.72 -4.45
CA THR A 29 -2.48 -0.84 -3.34
C THR A 29 -3.30 0.35 -3.79
N GLY A 30 -3.06 0.88 -4.99
CA GLY A 30 -3.89 1.92 -5.59
C GLY A 30 -5.34 1.48 -5.79
N ILE A 31 -5.56 0.28 -6.31
CA ILE A 31 -6.90 -0.31 -6.47
C ILE A 31 -7.55 -0.53 -5.09
N ILE A 32 -6.81 -1.08 -4.14
CA ILE A 32 -7.29 -1.30 -2.76
C ILE A 32 -7.72 0.03 -2.13
N ASN A 33 -6.94 1.09 -2.31
CA ASN A 33 -7.24 2.41 -1.77
C ASN A 33 -8.52 3.02 -2.36
N ILE A 34 -8.75 2.87 -3.66
CA ILE A 34 -9.99 3.33 -4.29
C ILE A 34 -11.20 2.60 -3.68
N ILE A 35 -11.13 1.29 -3.55
CA ILE A 35 -12.19 0.48 -2.93
C ILE A 35 -12.38 0.88 -1.46
N ALA A 36 -11.29 1.08 -0.72
CA ALA A 36 -11.31 1.47 0.68
C ALA A 36 -11.95 2.85 0.89
N ILE A 37 -11.58 3.84 0.08
CA ILE A 37 -12.17 5.19 0.15
C ILE A 37 -13.66 5.13 -0.15
N THR A 38 -14.06 4.40 -1.19
CA THR A 38 -15.47 4.21 -1.54
C THR A 38 -16.24 3.58 -0.38
N PHE A 39 -15.66 2.55 0.25
CA PHE A 39 -16.27 1.89 1.40
C PHE A 39 -16.38 2.82 2.62
N ILE A 40 -15.35 3.59 2.92
CA ILE A 40 -15.38 4.59 4.00
C ILE A 40 -16.45 5.64 3.75
N CYS A 41 -16.58 6.12 2.52
CA CYS A 41 -17.64 7.07 2.15
C CYS A 41 -19.04 6.47 2.34
N LEU A 42 -19.22 5.19 1.98
CA LEU A 42 -20.49 4.49 2.22
C LEU A 42 -20.79 4.37 3.73
N LEU A 43 -19.78 3.98 4.53
CA LEU A 43 -19.96 3.91 5.99
C LEU A 43 -20.29 5.28 6.58
N ALA A 44 -19.62 6.32 6.13
CA ALA A 44 -19.88 7.69 6.57
C ALA A 44 -21.30 8.14 6.22
N SER A 45 -21.79 7.79 5.03
CA SER A 45 -23.17 8.09 4.62
C SER A 45 -24.22 7.34 5.46
N LEU A 46 -23.92 6.11 5.87
CA LEU A 46 -24.80 5.34 6.76
C LEU A 46 -24.96 5.95 8.15
N LEU A 47 -23.96 6.71 8.63
CA LEU A 47 -24.03 7.39 9.93
C LEU A 47 -25.16 8.45 9.97
N VAL A 48 -25.56 8.97 8.82
CA VAL A 48 -26.67 9.93 8.71
C VAL A 48 -28.02 9.29 9.06
N PHE A 49 -28.16 7.97 8.92
CA PHE A 49 -29.40 7.24 9.19
C PHE A 49 -29.68 6.96 10.68
N GLY A 50 -28.79 7.38 11.58
CA GLY A 50 -29.06 7.40 13.01
C GLY A 50 -28.33 6.33 13.84
N GLN A 51 -28.76 6.20 15.10
CA GLN A 51 -28.06 5.43 16.14
C GLN A 51 -27.87 3.94 15.80
N ASN A 52 -28.87 3.31 15.20
CA ASN A 52 -28.81 1.89 14.86
C ASN A 52 -27.69 1.59 13.85
N SER A 53 -27.49 2.46 12.88
CA SER A 53 -26.43 2.33 11.88
C SER A 53 -25.05 2.53 12.52
N TYR A 54 -24.94 3.48 13.44
CA TYR A 54 -23.70 3.70 14.21
C TYR A 54 -23.31 2.45 15.01
N GLU A 55 -24.24 1.85 15.72
CA GLU A 55 -23.97 0.64 16.51
C GLU A 55 -23.50 -0.53 15.65
N MET A 56 -24.11 -0.73 14.49
CA MET A 56 -23.72 -1.77 13.54
C MET A 56 -22.29 -1.56 13.00
N ILE A 57 -21.97 -0.34 12.63
CA ILE A 57 -20.62 0.04 12.14
C ILE A 57 -19.59 -0.16 13.25
N ASN A 58 -19.90 0.27 14.48
CA ASN A 58 -19.02 0.14 15.63
C ASN A 58 -18.73 -1.34 15.96
N LEU A 59 -19.73 -2.19 15.95
CA LEU A 59 -19.57 -3.62 16.12
C LEU A 59 -18.66 -4.25 15.07
N PHE A 60 -18.81 -3.84 13.81
CA PHE A 60 -17.92 -4.29 12.74
C PHE A 60 -16.47 -3.85 12.97
N LEU A 61 -16.24 -2.59 13.30
CA LEU A 61 -14.90 -2.04 13.49
C LEU A 61 -14.16 -2.63 14.71
N ILE A 62 -14.90 -2.98 15.77
CA ILE A 62 -14.34 -3.61 16.96
C ILE A 62 -14.02 -5.10 16.72
N SER A 63 -14.70 -5.74 15.77
CA SER A 63 -14.48 -7.15 15.47
C SER A 63 -13.05 -7.42 14.99
N THR A 64 -12.60 -8.66 15.14
CA THR A 64 -11.26 -9.08 14.65
C THR A 64 -11.10 -8.85 13.17
N ILE A 65 -12.15 -9.13 12.37
CA ILE A 65 -12.17 -8.91 10.92
C ILE A 65 -12.04 -7.41 10.61
N GLY A 66 -12.79 -6.57 11.33
CA GLY A 66 -12.71 -5.11 11.17
C GLY A 66 -11.32 -4.54 11.48
N LYS A 67 -10.67 -5.05 12.52
CA LYS A 67 -9.29 -4.65 12.87
C LYS A 67 -8.28 -5.02 11.78
N PHE A 68 -8.35 -6.23 11.22
CA PHE A 68 -7.52 -6.64 10.10
C PHE A 68 -7.79 -5.78 8.86
N PHE A 69 -9.04 -5.44 8.61
CA PHE A 69 -9.44 -4.58 7.50
C PHE A 69 -8.84 -3.18 7.62
N ILE A 70 -8.95 -2.57 8.80
CA ILE A 70 -8.35 -1.26 9.10
C ILE A 70 -6.83 -1.31 8.94
N LEU A 71 -6.18 -2.35 9.46
CA LEU A 71 -4.74 -2.53 9.36
C LEU A 71 -4.28 -2.64 7.90
N GLY A 72 -4.99 -3.42 7.09
CA GLY A 72 -4.70 -3.59 5.67
C GLY A 72 -4.87 -2.30 4.87
N ILE A 73 -5.93 -1.54 5.13
CA ILE A 73 -6.16 -0.23 4.49
C ILE A 73 -5.06 0.76 4.90
N THR A 74 -4.71 0.82 6.17
CA THR A 74 -3.67 1.72 6.69
C THR A 74 -2.32 1.40 6.04
N TRP A 75 -1.96 0.13 5.95
CA TRP A 75 -0.74 -0.30 5.28
C TRP A 75 -0.75 0.07 3.79
N SER A 76 -1.85 -0.19 3.10
CA SER A 76 -2.02 0.14 1.69
C SER A 76 -1.83 1.65 1.45
N PHE A 77 -2.41 2.48 2.31
CA PHE A 77 -2.28 3.92 2.23
C PHE A 77 -0.86 4.40 2.51
N CYS A 78 -0.21 3.89 3.56
CA CYS A 78 1.18 4.21 3.88
C CYS A 78 2.13 3.81 2.74
N PHE A 79 1.95 2.62 2.17
CA PHE A 79 2.74 2.15 1.04
C PHE A 79 2.56 3.06 -0.18
N GLN A 80 1.33 3.46 -0.48
CA GLN A 80 1.02 4.35 -1.58
C GLN A 80 1.74 5.70 -1.43
N VAL A 81 1.64 6.32 -0.26
CA VAL A 81 2.28 7.62 0.02
C VAL A 81 3.80 7.54 -0.13
N LEU A 82 4.43 6.53 0.46
CA LEU A 82 5.89 6.35 0.37
C LEU A 82 6.35 6.07 -1.06
N SER A 83 5.59 5.27 -1.80
CA SER A 83 5.87 4.97 -3.20
C SER A 83 5.73 6.21 -4.08
N GLU A 84 4.73 7.06 -3.83
CA GLU A 84 4.56 8.34 -4.54
C GLU A 84 5.71 9.31 -4.26
N ILE A 85 6.16 9.42 -3.02
CA ILE A 85 7.33 10.23 -2.66
C ILE A 85 8.56 9.73 -3.41
N ARG A 86 8.76 8.42 -3.49
CA ARG A 86 9.85 7.82 -4.26
C ARG A 86 9.76 8.19 -5.74
N HIS A 87 8.58 8.11 -6.34
CA HIS A 87 8.37 8.50 -7.74
C HIS A 87 8.66 9.97 -7.99
N LEU A 88 8.21 10.86 -7.09
CA LEU A 88 8.50 12.29 -7.17
C LEU A 88 10.01 12.58 -7.14
N ILE A 89 10.76 11.91 -6.28
CA ILE A 89 12.22 12.06 -6.19
C ILE A 89 12.89 11.60 -7.48
N MET A 90 12.42 10.49 -8.06
CA MET A 90 12.94 9.98 -9.33
C MET A 90 12.60 10.92 -10.51
N ASP A 91 11.41 11.50 -10.51
CA ASP A 91 10.99 12.47 -11.54
C ASP A 91 11.82 13.77 -11.49
N LEU A 92 12.33 14.13 -10.32
CA LEU A 92 13.27 15.25 -10.16
C LEU A 92 14.69 14.93 -10.66
N GLY A 93 14.95 13.73 -11.12
CA GLY A 93 16.23 13.30 -11.67
C GLY A 93 17.19 12.69 -10.64
N TYR A 94 16.75 12.39 -9.45
CA TYR A 94 17.55 11.76 -8.40
C TYR A 94 17.23 10.26 -8.24
N GLY A 95 18.25 9.47 -7.92
CA GLY A 95 18.04 8.08 -7.53
C GLY A 95 17.84 7.08 -8.66
N PHE A 96 18.31 7.39 -9.89
CA PHE A 96 18.23 6.48 -11.04
C PHE A 96 19.26 5.35 -11.05
N GLU A 97 20.27 5.41 -10.21
CA GLU A 97 21.25 4.35 -10.12
C GLU A 97 20.58 3.05 -9.65
N LEU A 98 20.94 1.92 -10.28
CA LEU A 98 20.37 0.60 -9.95
C LEU A 98 20.47 0.27 -8.46
N LYS A 99 21.60 0.59 -7.83
CA LYS A 99 21.83 0.39 -6.41
C LYS A 99 20.91 1.26 -5.55
N THR A 100 20.77 2.53 -5.89
CA THR A 100 19.91 3.50 -5.19
C THR A 100 18.45 3.14 -5.35
N THR A 101 18.03 2.73 -6.54
CA THR A 101 16.66 2.28 -6.84
C THR A 101 16.27 1.06 -5.99
N LYS A 102 17.19 0.12 -5.82
CA LYS A 102 17.00 -1.06 -4.97
C LYS A 102 16.85 -0.69 -3.49
N ILE A 103 17.72 0.19 -2.99
CA ILE A 103 17.69 0.65 -1.60
C ILE A 103 16.41 1.43 -1.31
N THR A 104 16.03 2.36 -2.17
CA THR A 104 14.80 3.15 -2.00
C THR A 104 13.54 2.28 -2.07
N GLY A 105 13.53 1.25 -2.93
CA GLY A 105 12.44 0.27 -2.96
C GLY A 105 12.30 -0.50 -1.65
N LEU A 106 13.40 -0.93 -1.05
CA LEU A 106 13.41 -1.58 0.27
C LEU A 106 12.93 -0.63 1.37
N ILE A 107 13.36 0.63 1.34
CA ILE A 107 12.91 1.66 2.29
C ILE A 107 11.39 1.85 2.21
N VAL A 108 10.82 1.86 1.03
CA VAL A 108 9.36 1.95 0.85
C VAL A 108 8.65 0.76 1.48
N ILE A 109 9.12 -0.46 1.23
CA ILE A 109 8.49 -1.68 1.76
C ILE A 109 8.55 -1.70 3.30
N PHE A 110 9.74 -1.57 3.87
CA PHE A 110 9.91 -1.61 5.33
C PHE A 110 9.34 -0.38 6.02
N GLY A 111 9.47 0.79 5.42
CA GLY A 111 8.92 2.04 5.95
C GLY A 111 7.39 2.03 6.01
N SER A 112 6.72 1.44 5.03
CA SER A 112 5.26 1.30 5.05
C SER A 112 4.77 0.41 6.20
N VAL A 113 5.45 -0.69 6.45
CA VAL A 113 5.14 -1.59 7.59
C VAL A 113 5.37 -0.86 8.91
N LEU A 114 6.51 -0.17 9.05
CA LEU A 114 6.82 0.59 10.26
C LEU A 114 5.78 1.67 10.54
N LEU A 115 5.41 2.47 9.54
CA LEU A 115 4.38 3.50 9.66
C LEU A 115 3.02 2.91 10.05
N THR A 116 2.65 1.78 9.46
CA THR A 116 1.40 1.09 9.80
C THR A 116 1.37 0.69 11.28
N VAL A 117 2.47 0.14 11.79
CA VAL A 117 2.59 -0.22 13.22
C VAL A 117 2.49 1.02 14.10
N ILE A 118 3.16 2.10 13.74
CA ILE A 118 3.11 3.37 14.50
C ILE A 118 1.68 3.91 14.54
N PHE A 119 0.99 3.98 13.41
CA PHE A 119 -0.40 4.45 13.37
C PHE A 119 -1.34 3.55 14.15
N PHE A 120 -1.13 2.24 14.10
CA PHE A 120 -1.94 1.29 14.89
C PHE A 120 -1.75 1.49 16.39
N LEU A 121 -0.51 1.68 16.85
CA LEU A 121 -0.20 1.94 18.26
C LEU A 121 -0.78 3.27 18.75
N ILE A 122 -0.68 4.31 17.93
CA ILE A 122 -1.28 5.61 18.24
C ILE A 122 -2.80 5.48 18.34
N GLY A 123 -3.43 4.84 17.36
CA GLY A 123 -4.87 4.61 17.34
C GLY A 123 -5.36 3.82 18.55
N LYS A 124 -4.61 2.81 18.97
CA LYS A 124 -4.93 2.03 20.18
C LYS A 124 -4.90 2.87 21.45
N ASN A 125 -4.02 3.86 21.53
CA ASN A 125 -3.93 4.72 22.72
C ASN A 125 -5.05 5.77 22.78
N PHE A 126 -5.67 6.11 21.64
CA PHE A 126 -6.80 7.03 21.57
C PHE A 126 -8.18 6.35 21.71
N LEU A 127 -8.23 5.07 21.56
CA LEU A 127 -9.43 4.23 21.73
C LEU A 127 -9.44 3.56 23.12
#